data_05d368006696b9f33f33750c4b081a34
#
_entry.id   05d368006696b9f33f33750c4b081a34
#
_cell.length_a   1.000
_cell.length_b   1.000
_cell.length_c   1.000
_cell.angle_alpha   90.00
_cell.angle_beta   90.00
_cell.angle_gamma   90.00
#
_symmetry.space_group_name_H-M   'P 1'
#
loop_
_entity.id
_entity.type
_entity.pdbx_description
1 polymer ?
#
loop_
_entity_poly.entity_id
_entity_poly.type
_entity_poly.pdbx_seq_one_letter_code
_entity_poly.pdbx_strand_id
1 'polypeptide(L)'
;MDPQSPIKVGILGATGTVGQRFILLLSTHPFFKIHALGASSRSAGNTYLKAVKWKQASPIPEAVRDMVVQECKPEGAFKECGVVFSGLDADVAGDIELDFRAAELAVFSNSKNHRRDPVVPLIVPLVNPSHLSIIPYQQSLLSPPLKKGFIVTNANCSTTGLVVPLAALEAAFGPLEIVQVTTLQAISGAGYPGVPSLDILDNVVPYIGGEEEKMEWEAGKILGALTEDGKAFEHHTTYPLTVSATCFRVPVLEGHSESVSIRFHRRPAPSPEDVVTALRAYVSEPQRLGCPSAPQQAIFVHDEPDRPQPRLDRDFQRGAGVNVGRVRKCPVLDIKFVVLANNLARSDFDPIMN
;
A
#
# COMPACT_ATOMS: atom_id res chain seq x y z
N MET A 1 3.45 -27.89 2.50
CA MET A 1 2.51 -27.51 3.58
C MET A 1 1.24 -28.29 3.36
N ASP A 2 0.76 -28.98 4.38
CA ASP A 2 -0.56 -29.58 4.35
C ASP A 2 -1.60 -28.50 4.00
N PRO A 3 -2.60 -28.78 3.17
CA PRO A 3 -3.61 -27.78 2.84
C PRO A 3 -4.44 -27.47 4.10
N GLN A 4 -3.96 -26.54 4.92
CA GLN A 4 -4.76 -25.98 6.00
C GLN A 4 -6.01 -25.37 5.38
N SER A 5 -7.16 -25.55 6.03
CA SER A 5 -8.39 -24.92 5.58
C SER A 5 -8.16 -23.39 5.46
N PRO A 6 -8.63 -22.74 4.37
CA PRO A 6 -8.41 -21.32 4.17
C PRO A 6 -8.83 -20.48 5.36
N ILE A 7 -8.04 -19.48 5.71
CA ILE A 7 -8.34 -18.53 6.79
C ILE A 7 -9.60 -17.75 6.41
N LYS A 8 -10.60 -17.77 7.30
CA LYS A 8 -11.80 -16.93 7.13
C LYS A 8 -11.44 -15.47 7.32
N VAL A 9 -11.83 -14.64 6.35
CA VAL A 9 -11.55 -13.20 6.38
C VAL A 9 -12.81 -12.37 6.27
N GLY A 10 -12.80 -11.22 6.95
CA GLY A 10 -13.83 -10.21 6.85
C GLY A 10 -13.36 -9.00 6.04
N ILE A 11 -14.28 -8.30 5.38
CA ILE A 11 -13.99 -7.06 4.65
C ILE A 11 -14.85 -5.96 5.24
N LEU A 12 -14.21 -4.93 5.80
CA LEU A 12 -14.86 -3.72 6.30
C LEU A 12 -14.90 -2.66 5.20
N GLY A 13 -16.03 -2.01 5.02
CA GLY A 13 -16.25 -1.09 3.90
C GLY A 13 -16.47 -1.81 2.57
N ALA A 14 -17.02 -3.02 2.58
CA ALA A 14 -17.16 -3.91 1.42
C ALA A 14 -17.89 -3.29 0.21
N THR A 15 -18.75 -2.31 0.40
CA THR A 15 -19.48 -1.62 -0.67
C THR A 15 -18.72 -0.46 -1.30
N GLY A 16 -17.64 0.03 -0.67
CA GLY A 16 -16.72 1.04 -1.20
C GLY A 16 -15.80 0.48 -2.29
N THR A 17 -15.14 1.35 -3.06
CA THR A 17 -14.28 0.93 -4.17
C THR A 17 -13.08 0.09 -3.71
N VAL A 18 -12.46 0.42 -2.59
CA VAL A 18 -11.38 -0.36 -1.98
C VAL A 18 -11.88 -1.73 -1.52
N GLY A 19 -13.01 -1.80 -0.80
CA GLY A 19 -13.61 -3.06 -0.37
C GLY A 19 -14.00 -3.97 -1.56
N GLN A 20 -14.51 -3.39 -2.66
CA GLN A 20 -14.79 -4.13 -3.90
C GLN A 20 -13.50 -4.72 -4.49
N ARG A 21 -12.39 -3.99 -4.41
CA ARG A 21 -11.09 -4.46 -4.87
C ARG A 21 -10.57 -5.62 -4.01
N PHE A 22 -10.65 -5.49 -2.68
CA PHE A 22 -10.34 -6.61 -1.77
C PHE A 22 -11.14 -7.87 -2.13
N ILE A 23 -12.43 -7.72 -2.42
CA ILE A 23 -13.28 -8.86 -2.82
C ILE A 23 -12.72 -9.54 -4.08
N LEU A 24 -12.34 -8.80 -5.11
CA LEU A 24 -11.76 -9.39 -6.32
C LEU A 24 -10.48 -10.15 -6.04
N LEU A 25 -9.56 -9.56 -5.27
CA LEU A 25 -8.27 -10.15 -4.98
C LEU A 25 -8.37 -11.40 -4.09
N LEU A 26 -9.23 -11.33 -3.07
CA LEU A 26 -9.40 -12.42 -2.10
C LEU A 26 -10.25 -13.57 -2.63
N SER A 27 -11.10 -13.35 -3.64
CA SER A 27 -11.99 -14.37 -4.19
C SER A 27 -11.25 -15.58 -4.81
N THR A 28 -10.02 -15.37 -5.26
CA THR A 28 -9.20 -16.41 -5.90
C THR A 28 -7.93 -16.70 -5.09
N HIS A 29 -7.79 -16.12 -3.91
CA HIS A 29 -6.58 -16.28 -3.11
C HIS A 29 -6.49 -17.68 -2.48
N PRO A 30 -5.33 -18.38 -2.55
CA PRO A 30 -5.23 -19.77 -2.10
C PRO A 30 -5.35 -19.97 -0.57
N PHE A 31 -5.04 -18.95 0.22
CA PHE A 31 -5.00 -19.04 1.69
C PHE A 31 -6.17 -18.37 2.40
N PHE A 32 -6.96 -17.53 1.69
CA PHE A 32 -8.05 -16.78 2.29
C PHE A 32 -9.42 -17.17 1.70
N LYS A 33 -10.45 -17.13 2.56
CA LYS A 33 -11.84 -17.29 2.16
C LYS A 33 -12.66 -16.15 2.73
N ILE A 34 -13.29 -15.37 1.87
CA ILE A 34 -14.20 -14.31 2.30
C ILE A 34 -15.36 -14.94 3.08
N HIS A 35 -15.59 -14.50 4.32
CA HIS A 35 -16.58 -15.03 5.22
C HIS A 35 -17.55 -13.97 5.75
N ALA A 36 -17.14 -12.71 5.89
CA ALA A 36 -17.97 -11.62 6.36
C ALA A 36 -17.77 -10.36 5.51
N LEU A 37 -18.86 -9.66 5.24
CA LEU A 37 -18.87 -8.39 4.53
C LEU A 37 -19.52 -7.34 5.42
N GLY A 38 -18.77 -6.28 5.77
CA GLY A 38 -19.22 -5.16 6.59
C GLY A 38 -19.39 -3.89 5.78
N ALA A 39 -20.45 -3.16 6.05
CA ALA A 39 -20.67 -1.82 5.50
C ALA A 39 -21.50 -0.96 6.49
N SER A 40 -21.92 0.23 6.06
CA SER A 40 -22.77 1.11 6.87
C SER A 40 -24.12 0.47 7.18
N SER A 41 -24.81 0.95 8.23
CA SER A 41 -26.16 0.52 8.63
C SER A 41 -27.19 0.59 7.49
N ARG A 42 -27.00 1.49 6.52
CA ARG A 42 -27.87 1.58 5.32
C ARG A 42 -27.78 0.36 4.40
N SER A 43 -26.64 -0.29 4.38
CA SER A 43 -26.35 -1.46 3.53
C SER A 43 -26.58 -2.77 4.28
N ALA A 44 -26.46 -2.77 5.60
CA ALA A 44 -26.61 -3.95 6.44
C ALA A 44 -28.01 -4.59 6.29
N GLY A 45 -28.07 -5.92 6.37
CA GLY A 45 -29.29 -6.71 6.19
C GLY A 45 -29.64 -7.02 4.73
N ASN A 46 -29.02 -6.37 3.74
CA ASN A 46 -29.22 -6.66 2.34
C ASN A 46 -28.20 -7.67 1.83
N THR A 47 -28.56 -8.41 0.76
CA THR A 47 -27.56 -9.18 0.01
C THR A 47 -26.53 -8.23 -0.62
N TYR A 48 -25.28 -8.68 -0.76
CA TYR A 48 -24.21 -7.86 -1.31
C TYR A 48 -24.58 -7.29 -2.70
N LEU A 49 -25.18 -8.11 -3.56
CA LEU A 49 -25.65 -7.68 -4.88
C LEU A 49 -26.61 -6.48 -4.81
N LYS A 50 -27.49 -6.43 -3.80
CA LYS A 50 -28.43 -5.32 -3.63
C LYS A 50 -27.80 -4.10 -2.95
N ALA A 51 -26.82 -4.34 -2.07
CA ALA A 51 -26.18 -3.29 -1.28
C ALA A 51 -25.11 -2.51 -2.05
N VAL A 52 -24.42 -3.15 -3.00
CA VAL A 52 -23.28 -2.57 -3.68
C VAL A 52 -23.64 -1.83 -4.97
N LYS A 53 -22.99 -0.70 -5.20
CA LYS A 53 -22.89 -0.09 -6.53
C LYS A 53 -21.54 -0.52 -7.12
N TRP A 54 -21.53 -1.67 -7.79
CA TRP A 54 -20.29 -2.26 -8.30
C TRP A 54 -19.59 -1.37 -9.32
N LYS A 55 -18.29 -1.13 -9.12
CA LYS A 55 -17.48 -0.19 -9.91
C LYS A 55 -16.23 -0.83 -10.53
N GLN A 56 -16.06 -2.15 -10.37
CA GLN A 56 -14.94 -2.87 -10.96
C GLN A 56 -15.26 -3.34 -12.38
N ALA A 57 -14.22 -3.46 -13.22
CA ALA A 57 -14.37 -3.95 -14.58
C ALA A 57 -14.76 -5.44 -14.65
N SER A 58 -14.35 -6.23 -13.69
CA SER A 58 -14.74 -7.64 -13.54
C SER A 58 -16.12 -7.77 -12.89
N PRO A 59 -16.92 -8.80 -13.18
CA PRO A 59 -18.21 -9.03 -12.53
C PRO A 59 -18.04 -9.34 -11.04
N ILE A 60 -19.12 -9.17 -10.28
CA ILE A 60 -19.16 -9.55 -8.85
C ILE A 60 -18.89 -11.06 -8.73
N PRO A 61 -17.92 -11.50 -7.91
CA PRO A 61 -17.68 -12.92 -7.68
C PRO A 61 -18.91 -13.63 -7.11
N GLU A 62 -19.24 -14.80 -7.66
CA GLU A 62 -20.41 -15.60 -7.23
C GLU A 62 -20.39 -15.88 -5.72
N ALA A 63 -19.23 -16.16 -5.15
CA ALA A 63 -19.07 -16.51 -3.73
C ALA A 63 -19.54 -15.43 -2.76
N VAL A 64 -19.61 -14.16 -3.17
CA VAL A 64 -20.00 -13.05 -2.30
C VAL A 64 -21.37 -12.46 -2.67
N ARG A 65 -21.89 -12.76 -3.85
CA ARG A 65 -23.05 -12.13 -4.44
C ARG A 65 -24.28 -12.12 -3.52
N ASP A 66 -24.55 -13.26 -2.90
CA ASP A 66 -25.73 -13.48 -2.06
C ASP A 66 -25.42 -13.40 -0.55
N MET A 67 -24.17 -13.10 -0.18
CA MET A 67 -23.80 -12.87 1.22
C MET A 67 -24.56 -11.67 1.79
N VAL A 68 -25.09 -11.83 3.02
CA VAL A 68 -25.75 -10.73 3.73
C VAL A 68 -24.69 -9.80 4.31
N VAL A 69 -24.76 -8.52 3.94
CA VAL A 69 -23.90 -7.47 4.48
C VAL A 69 -24.27 -7.20 5.95
N GLN A 70 -23.28 -7.09 6.81
CA GLN A 70 -23.43 -6.79 8.23
C GLN A 70 -22.96 -5.35 8.52
N GLU A 71 -23.31 -4.82 9.69
CA GLU A 71 -22.62 -3.63 10.20
C GLU A 71 -21.14 -3.95 10.50
N CYS A 72 -20.27 -2.94 10.44
CA CYS A 72 -18.86 -3.08 10.80
C CYS A 72 -18.69 -3.15 12.33
N LYS A 73 -19.10 -4.29 12.91
CA LYS A 73 -18.94 -4.63 14.33
C LYS A 73 -18.32 -6.02 14.46
N PRO A 74 -17.48 -6.28 15.49
CA PRO A 74 -16.84 -7.58 15.69
C PRO A 74 -17.83 -8.62 16.24
N GLU A 75 -18.96 -8.79 15.54
CA GLU A 75 -20.09 -9.63 15.90
C GLU A 75 -20.51 -10.52 14.72
N GLY A 76 -21.48 -11.41 14.94
CA GLY A 76 -22.02 -12.26 13.89
C GLY A 76 -20.93 -13.08 13.19
N ALA A 77 -20.90 -13.06 11.86
CA ALA A 77 -19.91 -13.80 11.06
C ALA A 77 -18.47 -13.30 11.25
N PHE A 78 -18.26 -12.06 11.69
CA PHE A 78 -16.93 -11.54 11.96
C PHE A 78 -16.22 -12.28 13.11
N LYS A 79 -16.96 -12.85 14.08
CA LYS A 79 -16.37 -13.65 15.18
C LYS A 79 -15.64 -14.91 14.70
N GLU A 80 -15.98 -15.39 13.52
CA GLU A 80 -15.35 -16.56 12.93
C GLU A 80 -14.15 -16.21 12.04
N CYS A 81 -13.90 -14.93 11.81
CA CYS A 81 -12.76 -14.47 11.02
C CYS A 81 -11.48 -14.47 11.85
N GLY A 82 -10.36 -14.82 11.24
CA GLY A 82 -9.03 -14.62 11.82
C GLY A 82 -8.45 -13.25 11.48
N VAL A 83 -8.87 -12.69 10.35
CA VAL A 83 -8.34 -11.46 9.76
C VAL A 83 -9.46 -10.60 9.22
N VAL A 84 -9.32 -9.28 9.30
CA VAL A 84 -10.19 -8.32 8.62
C VAL A 84 -9.37 -7.33 7.79
N PHE A 85 -9.84 -7.09 6.56
CA PHE A 85 -9.30 -6.08 5.66
C PHE A 85 -10.19 -4.85 5.69
N SER A 86 -9.63 -3.70 6.05
CA SER A 86 -10.40 -2.46 6.20
C SER A 86 -10.17 -1.51 5.02
N GLY A 87 -11.23 -1.31 4.26
CA GLY A 87 -11.36 -0.26 3.24
C GLY A 87 -12.33 0.83 3.66
N LEU A 88 -12.40 1.14 4.96
CA LEU A 88 -13.25 2.18 5.52
C LEU A 88 -12.69 3.57 5.24
N ASP A 89 -13.59 4.54 5.13
CA ASP A 89 -13.23 5.95 5.09
C ASP A 89 -12.65 6.39 6.44
N ALA A 90 -11.68 7.32 6.40
CA ALA A 90 -10.94 7.76 7.59
C ALA A 90 -11.84 8.33 8.71
N ASP A 91 -12.99 8.88 8.37
CA ASP A 91 -13.92 9.48 9.34
C ASP A 91 -14.52 8.45 10.32
N VAL A 92 -14.51 7.17 9.95
CA VAL A 92 -15.11 6.09 10.75
C VAL A 92 -14.14 4.94 11.04
N ALA A 93 -13.04 4.86 10.32
CA ALA A 93 -12.13 3.73 10.38
C ALA A 93 -11.48 3.57 11.76
N GLY A 94 -11.02 4.67 12.36
CA GLY A 94 -10.20 4.64 13.58
C GLY A 94 -10.83 3.83 14.70
N ASP A 95 -12.03 4.18 15.13
CA ASP A 95 -12.72 3.53 16.25
C ASP A 95 -13.13 2.09 15.90
N ILE A 96 -13.67 1.89 14.70
CA ILE A 96 -14.10 0.55 14.24
C ILE A 96 -12.90 -0.42 14.23
N GLU A 97 -11.76 -0.01 13.71
CA GLU A 97 -10.57 -0.83 13.65
C GLU A 97 -10.03 -1.18 15.05
N LEU A 98 -10.11 -0.24 16.00
CA LEU A 98 -9.77 -0.51 17.41
C LEU A 98 -10.71 -1.54 18.05
N ASP A 99 -12.01 -1.48 17.76
CA ASP A 99 -12.98 -2.45 18.26
C ASP A 99 -12.68 -3.88 17.74
N PHE A 100 -12.35 -3.99 16.45
CA PHE A 100 -11.98 -5.28 15.86
C PHE A 100 -10.67 -5.82 16.46
N ARG A 101 -9.66 -4.97 16.65
CA ARG A 101 -8.42 -5.34 17.34
C ARG A 101 -8.70 -5.83 18.76
N ALA A 102 -9.52 -5.08 19.52
CA ALA A 102 -9.87 -5.45 20.89
C ALA A 102 -10.64 -6.78 20.97
N ALA A 103 -11.38 -7.14 19.91
CA ALA A 103 -12.05 -8.42 19.77
C ALA A 103 -11.13 -9.56 19.27
N GLU A 104 -9.82 -9.39 19.35
CA GLU A 104 -8.80 -10.39 18.97
C GLU A 104 -8.74 -10.71 17.46
N LEU A 105 -9.14 -9.77 16.60
CA LEU A 105 -8.96 -9.92 15.15
C LEU A 105 -7.70 -9.15 14.67
N ALA A 106 -6.99 -9.74 13.74
CA ALA A 106 -5.92 -9.07 13.01
C ALA A 106 -6.55 -8.09 12.01
N VAL A 107 -6.24 -6.80 12.13
CA VAL A 107 -6.78 -5.73 11.29
C VAL A 107 -5.73 -5.22 10.34
N PHE A 108 -6.05 -5.23 9.07
CA PHE A 108 -5.21 -4.69 8.03
C PHE A 108 -5.91 -3.51 7.36
N SER A 109 -5.39 -2.31 7.64
CA SER A 109 -6.07 -1.06 7.34
C SER A 109 -5.46 -0.34 6.15
N ASN A 110 -6.32 0.05 5.21
CA ASN A 110 -5.96 0.98 4.14
C ASN A 110 -6.17 2.45 4.55
N SER A 111 -6.79 2.70 5.70
CA SER A 111 -7.05 4.04 6.21
C SER A 111 -5.78 4.70 6.78
N LYS A 112 -5.76 6.03 6.80
CA LYS A 112 -4.63 6.82 7.33
C LYS A 112 -4.57 6.87 8.87
N ASN A 113 -5.63 6.46 9.57
CA ASN A 113 -5.85 6.76 11.00
C ASN A 113 -4.71 6.29 11.90
N HIS A 114 -4.21 5.08 11.70
CA HIS A 114 -3.18 4.48 12.56
C HIS A 114 -1.76 4.53 11.98
N ARG A 115 -1.55 5.14 10.81
CA ARG A 115 -0.23 5.17 10.16
C ARG A 115 0.84 5.85 11.00
N ARG A 116 0.47 6.90 11.76
CA ARG A 116 1.38 7.66 12.64
C ARG A 116 1.51 7.08 14.05
N ASP A 117 0.74 6.06 14.38
CA ASP A 117 0.87 5.38 15.66
C ASP A 117 2.28 4.78 15.80
N PRO A 118 2.98 5.05 16.93
CA PRO A 118 4.38 4.62 17.12
C PRO A 118 4.56 3.11 17.22
N VAL A 119 3.48 2.33 17.45
CA VAL A 119 3.55 0.87 17.58
C VAL A 119 2.77 0.14 16.49
N VAL A 120 2.14 0.85 15.56
CA VAL A 120 1.45 0.26 14.42
C VAL A 120 2.39 0.26 13.22
N PRO A 121 2.74 -0.90 12.65
CA PRO A 121 3.61 -0.96 11.49
C PRO A 121 2.90 -0.41 10.25
N LEU A 122 3.62 0.44 9.50
CA LEU A 122 3.25 0.97 8.19
C LEU A 122 4.01 0.18 7.14
N ILE A 123 3.33 -0.70 6.43
CA ILE A 123 3.98 -1.74 5.63
C ILE A 123 3.85 -1.47 4.12
N VAL A 124 4.96 -1.65 3.44
CA VAL A 124 5.05 -1.90 2.00
C VAL A 124 5.75 -3.26 1.85
N PRO A 125 5.05 -4.33 1.45
CA PRO A 125 5.57 -5.70 1.52
C PRO A 125 6.89 -5.92 0.82
N LEU A 126 7.09 -5.23 -0.29
CA LEU A 126 8.32 -5.31 -1.06
C LEU A 126 9.52 -4.60 -0.40
N VAL A 127 9.30 -3.92 0.74
CA VAL A 127 10.32 -3.07 1.40
C VAL A 127 10.59 -3.51 2.83
N ASN A 128 9.59 -3.48 3.70
CA ASN A 128 9.78 -3.54 5.15
C ASN A 128 8.90 -4.57 5.90
N PRO A 129 8.74 -5.81 5.43
CA PRO A 129 7.96 -6.81 6.16
C PRO A 129 8.54 -7.11 7.55
N SER A 130 9.83 -6.87 7.77
CA SER A 130 10.49 -6.99 9.09
C SER A 130 9.85 -6.12 10.18
N HIS A 131 9.19 -5.02 9.82
CA HIS A 131 8.48 -4.16 10.77
C HIS A 131 7.30 -4.86 11.46
N LEU A 132 6.81 -5.97 10.92
CA LEU A 132 5.77 -6.80 11.56
C LEU A 132 6.24 -7.37 12.90
N SER A 133 7.54 -7.46 13.16
CA SER A 133 8.09 -7.93 14.44
C SER A 133 7.77 -7.04 15.64
N ILE A 134 7.22 -5.83 15.44
CA ILE A 134 6.68 -4.98 16.52
C ILE A 134 5.34 -5.49 17.08
N ILE A 135 4.61 -6.35 16.36
CA ILE A 135 3.26 -6.79 16.73
C ILE A 135 3.17 -7.35 18.16
N PRO A 136 4.06 -8.21 18.63
CA PRO A 136 4.01 -8.67 20.02
C PRO A 136 4.08 -7.54 21.05
N TYR A 137 4.86 -6.50 20.77
CA TYR A 137 4.90 -5.32 21.63
C TYR A 137 3.59 -4.52 21.56
N GLN A 138 3.03 -4.29 20.38
CA GLN A 138 1.72 -3.65 20.23
C GLN A 138 0.63 -4.38 21.02
N GLN A 139 0.62 -5.72 20.99
CA GLN A 139 -0.34 -6.55 21.73
C GLN A 139 -0.15 -6.44 23.26
N SER A 140 1.08 -6.30 23.74
CA SER A 140 1.41 -6.22 25.15
C SER A 140 0.96 -4.91 25.83
N LEU A 141 0.67 -3.87 25.06
CA LEU A 141 0.29 -2.55 25.58
C LEU A 141 -1.17 -2.48 26.09
N LEU A 142 -1.98 -3.47 25.79
CA LEU A 142 -3.36 -3.54 26.28
C LEU A 142 -3.46 -4.33 27.58
N SER A 143 -4.50 -4.06 28.37
CA SER A 143 -4.75 -4.76 29.62
C SER A 143 -6.17 -5.39 29.64
N PRO A 144 -6.29 -6.73 29.59
CA PRO A 144 -5.19 -7.70 29.44
C PRO A 144 -4.52 -7.62 28.08
N PRO A 145 -3.27 -8.10 27.94
CA PRO A 145 -2.58 -8.18 26.66
C PRO A 145 -3.34 -9.03 25.65
N LEU A 146 -3.38 -8.58 24.40
CA LEU A 146 -4.00 -9.32 23.30
C LEU A 146 -3.13 -10.52 22.90
N LYS A 147 -3.78 -11.57 22.40
CA LYS A 147 -3.12 -12.81 21.92
C LYS A 147 -3.04 -12.87 20.40
N LYS A 148 -4.04 -12.32 19.72
CA LYS A 148 -4.19 -12.38 18.26
C LYS A 148 -4.47 -11.03 17.65
N GLY A 149 -5.18 -10.13 18.36
CA GLY A 149 -5.58 -8.83 17.85
C GLY A 149 -4.40 -7.89 17.66
N PHE A 150 -4.29 -7.29 16.48
CA PHE A 150 -3.31 -6.25 16.15
C PHE A 150 -3.79 -5.39 14.97
N ILE A 151 -3.14 -4.28 14.72
CA ILE A 151 -3.36 -3.43 13.54
C ILE A 151 -2.07 -3.32 12.75
N VAL A 152 -2.19 -3.48 11.43
CA VAL A 152 -1.18 -3.16 10.42
C VAL A 152 -1.78 -2.17 9.44
N THR A 153 -1.01 -1.20 8.98
CA THR A 153 -1.49 -0.19 8.02
C THR A 153 -0.72 -0.23 6.72
N ASN A 154 -1.43 0.07 5.63
CA ASN A 154 -0.86 0.36 4.31
C ASN A 154 -0.37 1.78 4.20
N ALA A 155 0.66 1.98 3.39
CA ALA A 155 1.14 3.29 3.01
C ALA A 155 0.19 3.99 2.01
N ASN A 156 0.40 5.29 1.84
CA ASN A 156 -0.17 6.06 0.75
C ASN A 156 0.21 5.44 -0.62
N CYS A 157 -0.68 5.53 -1.61
CA CYS A 157 -0.49 4.88 -2.90
C CYS A 157 0.75 5.38 -3.67
N SER A 158 1.06 6.67 -3.60
CA SER A 158 2.29 7.22 -4.19
C SER A 158 3.52 6.80 -3.36
N THR A 159 3.47 6.94 -2.04
CA THR A 159 4.57 6.48 -1.16
C THR A 159 4.92 5.03 -1.43
N THR A 160 3.92 4.16 -1.62
CA THR A 160 4.13 2.73 -1.93
C THR A 160 4.93 2.53 -3.21
N GLY A 161 4.67 3.31 -4.26
CA GLY A 161 5.43 3.29 -5.50
C GLY A 161 6.88 3.76 -5.33
N LEU A 162 7.02 4.88 -4.63
CA LEU A 162 8.29 5.58 -4.42
C LEU A 162 9.30 4.74 -3.61
N VAL A 163 8.88 4.18 -2.48
CA VAL A 163 9.83 3.57 -1.53
C VAL A 163 10.46 2.27 -2.03
N VAL A 164 9.88 1.58 -3.01
CA VAL A 164 10.45 0.31 -3.51
C VAL A 164 11.78 0.53 -4.23
N PRO A 165 11.91 1.41 -5.23
CA PRO A 165 13.21 1.69 -5.81
C PRO A 165 14.17 2.37 -4.80
N LEU A 166 13.68 3.19 -3.86
CA LEU A 166 14.54 3.79 -2.84
C LEU A 166 15.14 2.72 -1.93
N ALA A 167 14.35 1.75 -1.45
CA ALA A 167 14.85 0.63 -0.64
C ALA A 167 15.89 -0.22 -1.37
N ALA A 168 15.66 -0.48 -2.67
CA ALA A 168 16.65 -1.19 -3.50
C ALA A 168 17.99 -0.45 -3.56
N LEU A 169 17.95 0.88 -3.66
CA LEU A 169 19.15 1.70 -3.73
C LEU A 169 19.84 1.84 -2.37
N GLU A 170 19.09 1.97 -1.28
CA GLU A 170 19.68 1.96 0.07
C GLU A 170 20.34 0.61 0.41
N ALA A 171 19.70 -0.50 0.02
CA ALA A 171 20.30 -1.83 0.21
C ALA A 171 21.60 -2.03 -0.55
N ALA A 172 21.75 -1.41 -1.74
CA ALA A 172 22.93 -1.55 -2.57
C ALA A 172 24.06 -0.55 -2.24
N PHE A 173 23.69 0.68 -1.86
CA PHE A 173 24.65 1.80 -1.81
C PHE A 173 24.70 2.51 -0.46
N GLY A 174 23.86 2.12 0.49
CA GLY A 174 23.72 2.77 1.78
C GLY A 174 22.70 3.93 1.77
N PRO A 175 22.57 4.65 2.89
CA PRO A 175 21.49 5.59 3.13
C PRO A 175 21.37 6.70 2.08
N LEU A 176 20.14 7.10 1.77
CA LEU A 176 19.81 8.29 1.01
C LEU A 176 19.81 9.51 1.93
N GLU A 177 20.20 10.67 1.38
CA GLU A 177 20.24 11.95 2.06
C GLU A 177 19.03 12.82 1.69
N ILE A 178 18.76 12.94 0.38
CA ILE A 178 17.69 13.79 -0.16
C ILE A 178 16.91 13.00 -1.21
N VAL A 179 15.60 13.10 -1.15
CA VAL A 179 14.67 12.66 -2.18
C VAL A 179 13.77 13.83 -2.56
N GLN A 180 13.83 14.26 -3.80
CA GLN A 180 12.89 15.20 -4.38
C GLN A 180 11.98 14.45 -5.34
N VAL A 181 10.67 14.54 -5.13
CA VAL A 181 9.67 13.82 -5.92
C VAL A 181 8.56 14.74 -6.38
N THR A 182 8.21 14.64 -7.65
CA THR A 182 7.00 15.24 -8.21
C THR A 182 6.11 14.12 -8.71
N THR A 183 4.87 14.03 -8.22
CA THR A 183 3.92 13.00 -8.61
C THR A 183 2.92 13.52 -9.63
N LEU A 184 2.56 12.67 -10.59
CA LEU A 184 1.46 12.83 -11.54
C LEU A 184 0.44 11.74 -11.23
N GLN A 185 -0.51 12.07 -10.34
CA GLN A 185 -1.43 11.07 -9.78
C GLN A 185 -2.69 10.91 -10.63
N ALA A 186 -3.04 9.68 -10.89
CA ALA A 186 -4.25 9.28 -11.61
C ALA A 186 -5.53 9.62 -10.83
N ILE A 187 -6.63 9.87 -11.54
CA ILE A 187 -7.93 10.26 -10.96
C ILE A 187 -8.53 9.18 -10.07
N SER A 188 -8.24 7.90 -10.29
CA SER A 188 -8.70 6.79 -9.45
C SER A 188 -8.23 6.89 -8.00
N GLY A 189 -7.11 7.57 -7.74
CA GLY A 189 -6.60 7.83 -6.38
C GLY A 189 -7.50 8.74 -5.53
N ALA A 190 -8.44 9.47 -6.16
CA ALA A 190 -9.44 10.26 -5.43
C ALA A 190 -10.62 9.42 -4.87
N GLY A 191 -10.66 8.12 -5.13
CA GLY A 191 -11.81 7.29 -4.77
C GLY A 191 -13.04 7.61 -5.64
N TYR A 192 -14.18 6.97 -5.34
CA TYR A 192 -15.43 7.25 -6.04
C TYR A 192 -16.25 8.30 -5.25
N PRO A 193 -16.84 9.33 -5.90
CA PRO A 193 -17.06 9.50 -7.35
C PRO A 193 -15.87 10.09 -8.13
N GLY A 194 -14.72 10.32 -7.51
CA GLY A 194 -13.55 10.86 -8.17
C GLY A 194 -13.48 12.39 -8.15
N VAL A 195 -12.67 12.96 -9.03
CA VAL A 195 -12.56 14.39 -9.26
C VAL A 195 -13.68 14.83 -10.22
N PRO A 196 -14.36 15.95 -10.00
CA PRO A 196 -15.34 16.47 -10.95
C PRO A 196 -14.74 16.62 -12.36
N SER A 197 -15.49 16.22 -13.37
CA SER A 197 -14.94 16.12 -14.73
C SER A 197 -14.39 17.44 -15.28
N LEU A 198 -15.05 18.56 -14.96
CA LEU A 198 -14.59 19.89 -15.39
C LEU A 198 -13.35 20.40 -14.65
N ASP A 199 -13.02 19.82 -13.50
CA ASP A 199 -11.82 20.18 -12.75
C ASP A 199 -10.57 19.47 -13.30
N ILE A 200 -10.75 18.35 -14.02
CA ILE A 200 -9.62 17.52 -14.45
C ILE A 200 -9.49 17.34 -15.97
N LEU A 201 -10.57 17.43 -16.75
CA LEU A 201 -10.48 17.32 -18.19
C LEU A 201 -9.80 18.60 -18.74
N ASP A 202 -8.81 18.41 -19.63
CA ASP A 202 -7.99 19.49 -20.18
C ASP A 202 -7.28 20.34 -19.10
N ASN A 203 -6.98 19.75 -17.93
CA ASN A 203 -6.42 20.45 -16.78
C ASN A 203 -5.44 19.58 -15.98
N VAL A 204 -4.55 20.23 -15.25
CA VAL A 204 -3.65 19.64 -14.25
C VAL A 204 -3.84 20.38 -12.94
N VAL A 205 -4.21 19.69 -11.87
CA VAL A 205 -4.41 20.30 -10.55
C VAL A 205 -3.11 20.17 -9.75
N PRO A 206 -2.43 21.28 -9.38
CA PRO A 206 -1.12 21.23 -8.70
C PRO A 206 -1.23 21.08 -7.19
N TYR A 207 -2.26 20.39 -6.71
CA TYR A 207 -2.51 20.18 -5.28
C TYR A 207 -3.44 19.00 -5.03
N ILE A 208 -3.05 18.14 -4.09
CA ILE A 208 -3.89 17.07 -3.54
C ILE A 208 -3.79 17.16 -2.01
N GLY A 209 -4.91 17.45 -1.34
CA GLY A 209 -4.93 17.76 0.09
C GLY A 209 -4.25 16.68 0.97
N GLY A 210 -3.19 17.07 1.65
CA GLY A 210 -2.45 16.23 2.59
C GLY A 210 -1.63 15.11 1.96
N GLU A 211 -1.42 15.10 0.62
CA GLU A 211 -0.60 14.06 -0.03
C GLU A 211 0.89 14.28 0.18
N GLU A 212 1.34 15.52 0.08
CA GLU A 212 2.75 15.89 0.21
C GLU A 212 3.28 15.52 1.59
N GLU A 213 2.59 15.91 2.66
CA GLU A 213 2.98 15.59 4.04
C GLU A 213 2.97 14.07 4.31
N LYS A 214 2.05 13.32 3.68
CA LYS A 214 2.05 11.86 3.79
C LYS A 214 3.31 11.26 3.18
N MET A 215 3.65 11.64 1.94
CA MET A 215 4.81 11.10 1.24
C MET A 215 6.11 11.42 1.98
N GLU A 216 6.25 12.66 2.46
CA GLU A 216 7.43 13.14 3.18
C GLU A 216 7.64 12.40 4.50
N TRP A 217 6.56 12.12 5.25
CA TRP A 217 6.65 11.46 6.53
C TRP A 217 6.67 9.92 6.41
N GLU A 218 5.80 9.33 5.58
CA GLU A 218 5.65 7.88 5.47
C GLU A 218 6.94 7.21 4.95
N ALA A 219 7.62 7.85 4.01
CA ALA A 219 8.89 7.34 3.47
C ALA A 219 9.93 7.12 4.57
N GLY A 220 10.06 8.08 5.51
CA GLY A 220 10.98 7.97 6.64
C GLY A 220 10.65 6.80 7.58
N LYS A 221 9.36 6.52 7.84
CA LYS A 221 8.94 5.38 8.66
C LYS A 221 9.16 4.04 7.96
N ILE A 222 8.86 3.97 6.66
CA ILE A 222 8.95 2.73 5.88
C ILE A 222 10.39 2.31 5.62
N LEU A 223 11.25 3.25 5.25
CA LEU A 223 12.67 3.01 4.97
C LEU A 223 13.53 2.93 6.24
N GLY A 224 13.00 3.41 7.38
CA GLY A 224 13.65 3.27 8.68
C GLY A 224 13.70 1.82 9.16
N ALA A 225 14.30 1.61 10.31
CA ALA A 225 14.40 0.31 10.96
C ALA A 225 13.53 0.26 12.24
N LEU A 226 13.36 -0.91 12.82
CA LEU A 226 12.95 -1.00 14.21
C LEU A 226 14.15 -0.70 15.13
N THR A 227 13.88 -0.10 16.29
CA THR A 227 14.87 0.05 17.36
C THR A 227 15.37 -1.33 17.81
N GLU A 228 16.56 -1.40 18.40
CA GLU A 228 17.15 -2.68 18.85
C GLU A 228 16.25 -3.45 19.84
N ASP A 229 15.46 -2.75 20.66
CA ASP A 229 14.51 -3.37 21.58
C ASP A 229 13.17 -3.77 20.91
N GLY A 230 13.00 -3.49 19.63
CA GLY A 230 11.81 -3.84 18.85
C GLY A 230 10.53 -3.10 19.24
N LYS A 231 10.63 -1.96 19.96
CA LYS A 231 9.47 -1.27 20.53
C LYS A 231 9.10 0.05 19.84
N ALA A 232 9.92 0.51 18.92
CA ALA A 232 9.68 1.75 18.17
C ALA A 232 10.28 1.66 16.76
N PHE A 233 9.96 2.64 15.93
CA PHE A 233 10.57 2.81 14.61
C PHE A 233 11.61 3.91 14.69
N GLU A 234 12.80 3.64 14.12
CA GLU A 234 13.81 4.65 13.89
C GLU A 234 13.52 5.37 12.57
N HIS A 235 13.36 6.69 12.62
CA HIS A 235 13.06 7.51 11.46
C HIS A 235 14.33 8.19 10.92
N HIS A 236 15.34 7.40 10.51
CA HIS A 236 16.61 7.91 9.94
C HIS A 236 17.32 8.95 10.83
N THR A 237 17.39 8.69 12.13
CA THR A 237 18.04 9.63 13.07
C THR A 237 19.55 9.71 12.88
N THR A 238 20.19 8.58 12.55
CA THR A 238 21.65 8.50 12.31
C THR A 238 22.06 9.08 10.96
N TYR A 239 21.26 8.84 9.93
CA TYR A 239 21.43 9.35 8.57
C TYR A 239 20.13 10.03 8.14
N PRO A 240 19.96 11.33 8.43
CA PRO A 240 18.70 12.02 8.13
C PRO A 240 18.32 11.94 6.66
N LEU A 241 17.12 11.42 6.39
CA LEU A 241 16.51 11.41 5.07
C LEU A 241 15.56 12.60 4.96
N THR A 242 15.81 13.49 4.00
CA THR A 242 14.91 14.60 3.68
C THR A 242 14.14 14.26 2.41
N VAL A 243 12.82 14.19 2.51
CA VAL A 243 11.92 14.00 1.35
C VAL A 243 11.17 15.30 1.11
N SER A 244 11.14 15.77 -0.13
CA SER A 244 10.34 16.91 -0.58
C SER A 244 9.44 16.45 -1.71
N ALA A 245 8.13 16.54 -1.50
CA ALA A 245 7.11 16.08 -2.44
C ALA A 245 6.33 17.25 -3.04
N THR A 246 5.93 17.13 -4.30
CA THR A 246 4.96 18.00 -4.96
C THR A 246 3.96 17.12 -5.70
N CYS A 247 2.67 17.24 -5.37
CA CYS A 247 1.66 16.31 -5.83
C CYS A 247 0.65 16.93 -6.79
N PHE A 248 0.62 16.44 -8.02
CA PHE A 248 -0.31 16.84 -9.06
C PHE A 248 -1.38 15.77 -9.32
N ARG A 249 -2.63 16.21 -9.56
CA ARG A 249 -3.66 15.38 -10.15
C ARG A 249 -3.70 15.59 -11.65
N VAL A 250 -3.66 14.49 -12.42
CA VAL A 250 -3.64 14.53 -13.90
C VAL A 250 -4.77 13.69 -14.49
N PRO A 251 -5.21 13.94 -15.76
CA PRO A 251 -6.31 13.23 -16.41
C PRO A 251 -5.89 11.82 -16.90
N VAL A 252 -5.24 11.06 -16.02
CA VAL A 252 -4.89 9.65 -16.21
C VAL A 252 -5.85 8.81 -15.37
N LEU A 253 -6.40 7.72 -15.92
CA LEU A 253 -7.37 6.90 -15.20
C LEU A 253 -6.74 6.18 -14.01
N GLU A 254 -5.66 5.44 -14.23
CA GLU A 254 -4.95 4.62 -13.25
C GLU A 254 -3.44 4.65 -13.51
N GLY A 255 -2.66 4.48 -12.44
CA GLY A 255 -1.21 4.49 -12.47
C GLY A 255 -0.63 5.86 -12.12
N HIS A 256 0.07 5.94 -10.98
CA HIS A 256 0.78 7.14 -10.55
C HIS A 256 2.18 7.15 -11.12
N SER A 257 2.51 8.23 -11.83
CA SER A 257 3.88 8.49 -12.30
C SER A 257 4.58 9.45 -11.36
N GLU A 258 5.89 9.25 -11.15
CA GLU A 258 6.68 10.06 -10.23
C GLU A 258 8.03 10.41 -10.89
N SER A 259 8.36 11.68 -10.91
CA SER A 259 9.70 12.16 -11.28
C SER A 259 10.52 12.29 -10.02
N VAL A 260 11.56 11.47 -9.88
CA VAL A 260 12.36 11.34 -8.66
C VAL A 260 13.79 11.79 -8.92
N SER A 261 14.33 12.61 -8.02
CA SER A 261 15.75 12.96 -7.96
C SER A 261 16.29 12.69 -6.57
N ILE A 262 17.46 12.05 -6.47
CA ILE A 262 18.01 11.58 -5.19
C ILE A 262 19.45 12.00 -5.00
N ARG A 263 19.85 12.13 -3.72
CA ARG A 263 21.23 12.26 -3.27
C ARG A 263 21.53 11.15 -2.27
N PHE A 264 22.68 10.52 -2.42
CA PHE A 264 23.21 9.53 -1.48
C PHE A 264 24.09 10.17 -0.41
N HIS A 265 24.14 9.60 0.78
CA HIS A 265 25.17 9.94 1.77
C HIS A 265 26.56 9.49 1.27
N ARG A 266 26.60 8.36 0.57
CA ARG A 266 27.86 7.80 0.02
C ARG A 266 28.53 8.75 -0.98
N ARG A 267 29.87 8.84 -0.88
CA ARG A 267 30.71 9.55 -1.84
C ARG A 267 31.89 8.66 -2.27
N PRO A 268 32.23 8.56 -3.55
CA PRO A 268 31.47 9.10 -4.68
C PRO A 268 30.10 8.44 -4.82
N ALA A 269 29.14 9.17 -5.39
CA ALA A 269 27.82 8.62 -5.70
C ALA A 269 27.93 7.52 -6.78
N PRO A 270 27.02 6.52 -6.78
CA PRO A 270 27.00 5.48 -7.80
C PRO A 270 26.70 6.04 -9.20
N SER A 271 27.19 5.37 -10.23
CA SER A 271 26.85 5.71 -11.62
C SER A 271 25.40 5.33 -11.97
N PRO A 272 24.81 5.91 -13.03
CA PRO A 272 23.50 5.46 -13.52
C PRO A 272 23.46 3.97 -13.86
N GLU A 273 24.54 3.42 -14.40
CA GLU A 273 24.70 2.01 -14.77
C GLU A 273 24.68 1.10 -13.52
N ASP A 274 25.37 1.51 -12.44
CA ASP A 274 25.34 0.82 -11.14
C ASP A 274 23.92 0.83 -10.56
N VAL A 275 23.24 1.98 -10.64
CA VAL A 275 21.86 2.15 -10.18
C VAL A 275 20.89 1.23 -10.95
N VAL A 276 20.97 1.18 -12.28
CA VAL A 276 20.17 0.26 -13.10
C VAL A 276 20.42 -1.20 -12.70
N THR A 277 21.69 -1.56 -12.49
CA THR A 277 22.08 -2.91 -12.07
C THR A 277 21.47 -3.28 -10.72
N ALA A 278 21.54 -2.37 -9.74
CA ALA A 278 20.99 -2.58 -8.41
C ALA A 278 19.44 -2.71 -8.44
N LEU A 279 18.76 -1.86 -9.21
CA LEU A 279 17.29 -1.92 -9.36
C LEU A 279 16.85 -3.24 -10.01
N ARG A 280 17.54 -3.73 -11.03
CA ARG A 280 17.25 -5.01 -11.69
C ARG A 280 17.53 -6.21 -10.82
N ALA A 281 18.52 -6.12 -9.94
CA ALA A 281 18.91 -7.19 -9.04
C ALA A 281 18.06 -7.28 -7.76
N TYR A 282 17.20 -6.30 -7.50
CA TYR A 282 16.42 -6.24 -6.26
C TYR A 282 15.41 -7.38 -6.15
N VAL A 283 15.50 -8.13 -5.06
CA VAL A 283 14.59 -9.22 -4.72
C VAL A 283 14.04 -8.98 -3.31
N SER A 284 12.75 -8.80 -3.21
CA SER A 284 12.04 -8.58 -1.94
C SER A 284 11.91 -9.88 -1.13
N GLU A 285 11.61 -9.76 0.16
CA GLU A 285 11.37 -10.92 1.01
C GLU A 285 10.15 -11.76 0.58
N PRO A 286 8.98 -11.18 0.22
CA PRO A 286 7.85 -11.95 -0.29
C PRO A 286 8.18 -12.79 -1.53
N GLN A 287 9.06 -12.29 -2.42
CA GLN A 287 9.54 -13.06 -3.57
C GLN A 287 10.39 -14.26 -3.13
N ARG A 288 11.31 -14.06 -2.16
CA ARG A 288 12.14 -15.15 -1.62
C ARG A 288 11.31 -16.22 -0.92
N LEU A 289 10.23 -15.82 -0.26
CA LEU A 289 9.29 -16.73 0.41
C LEU A 289 8.31 -17.41 -0.56
N GLY A 290 8.26 -17.01 -1.83
CA GLY A 290 7.33 -17.55 -2.81
C GLY A 290 5.86 -17.23 -2.49
N CYS A 291 5.61 -16.06 -1.93
CA CYS A 291 4.25 -15.63 -1.59
C CYS A 291 3.37 -15.53 -2.85
N PRO A 292 2.12 -16.02 -2.84
CA PRO A 292 1.31 -16.19 -4.03
C PRO A 292 0.96 -14.87 -4.74
N SER A 293 0.92 -13.76 -4.00
CA SER A 293 0.64 -12.42 -4.55
C SER A 293 1.91 -11.62 -4.86
N ALA A 294 3.10 -12.13 -4.52
CA ALA A 294 4.35 -11.46 -4.84
C ALA A 294 4.55 -11.33 -6.35
N PRO A 295 5.02 -10.18 -6.86
CA PRO A 295 5.39 -10.06 -8.26
C PRO A 295 6.62 -10.93 -8.55
N GLN A 296 6.75 -11.43 -9.78
CA GLN A 296 7.97 -12.13 -10.20
C GLN A 296 9.19 -11.19 -10.19
N GLN A 297 8.98 -9.92 -10.54
CA GLN A 297 9.97 -8.86 -10.45
C GLN A 297 9.38 -7.71 -9.63
N ALA A 298 10.04 -7.33 -8.53
CA ALA A 298 9.62 -6.19 -7.73
C ALA A 298 9.78 -4.87 -8.50
N ILE A 299 10.87 -4.74 -9.25
CA ILE A 299 11.21 -3.56 -10.05
C ILE A 299 11.51 -3.99 -11.48
N PHE A 300 10.82 -3.39 -12.45
CA PHE A 300 11.14 -3.52 -13.87
C PHE A 300 11.79 -2.22 -14.37
N VAL A 301 12.96 -2.32 -14.96
CA VAL A 301 13.70 -1.16 -15.47
C VAL A 301 13.60 -1.14 -17.00
N HIS A 302 12.94 -0.10 -17.53
CA HIS A 302 12.79 0.16 -18.94
C HIS A 302 14.06 0.77 -19.54
N ASP A 303 14.44 0.30 -20.73
CA ASP A 303 15.56 0.86 -21.51
C ASP A 303 15.08 1.94 -22.51
N GLU A 304 13.80 1.94 -22.87
CA GLU A 304 13.22 2.90 -23.78
C GLU A 304 13.18 4.32 -23.18
N PRO A 305 13.52 5.36 -23.95
CA PRO A 305 13.67 6.72 -23.43
C PRO A 305 12.35 7.40 -23.07
N ASP A 306 11.19 6.85 -23.48
CA ASP A 306 9.84 7.37 -23.24
C ASP A 306 9.01 6.51 -22.26
N ARG A 307 9.62 5.52 -21.61
CA ARG A 307 8.97 4.63 -20.63
C ARG A 307 9.49 4.89 -19.21
N PRO A 308 8.65 4.58 -18.17
CA PRO A 308 7.30 3.99 -18.21
C PRO A 308 6.20 4.99 -18.52
N GLN A 309 5.09 4.49 -19.08
CA GLN A 309 3.87 5.25 -19.38
C GLN A 309 2.64 4.59 -18.74
N PRO A 310 1.73 5.32 -18.04
CA PRO A 310 0.60 4.72 -17.33
C PRO A 310 -0.27 3.82 -18.20
N ARG A 311 -0.58 4.24 -19.41
CA ARG A 311 -1.44 3.45 -20.33
C ARG A 311 -0.82 2.13 -20.78
N LEU A 312 0.52 2.06 -20.83
CA LEU A 312 1.26 0.90 -21.37
C LEU A 312 1.75 -0.02 -20.27
N ASP A 313 2.10 0.53 -19.08
CA ASP A 313 2.93 -0.18 -18.10
C ASP A 313 2.26 -0.38 -16.74
N ARG A 314 1.12 0.28 -16.46
CA ARG A 314 0.48 0.21 -15.14
C ARG A 314 0.04 -1.19 -14.72
N ASP A 315 -0.22 -2.08 -15.69
CA ASP A 315 -0.69 -3.45 -15.42
C ASP A 315 0.45 -4.48 -15.40
N PHE A 316 1.71 -4.01 -15.46
CA PHE A 316 2.87 -4.89 -15.35
C PHE A 316 2.82 -5.70 -14.04
N GLN A 317 3.04 -7.03 -14.14
CA GLN A 317 2.89 -7.97 -13.02
C GLN A 317 1.50 -7.85 -12.34
N ARG A 318 0.47 -7.65 -13.13
CA ARG A 318 -0.90 -7.38 -12.63
C ARG A 318 -0.98 -6.16 -11.70
N GLY A 319 -0.08 -5.20 -11.87
CA GLY A 319 0.04 -3.99 -11.05
C GLY A 319 0.85 -4.14 -9.76
N ALA A 320 1.34 -5.34 -9.43
CA ALA A 320 2.09 -5.58 -8.19
C ALA A 320 3.57 -5.13 -8.27
N GLY A 321 4.17 -5.06 -9.45
CA GLY A 321 5.53 -4.56 -9.67
C GLY A 321 5.61 -3.04 -9.82
N VAL A 322 6.81 -2.48 -9.64
CA VAL A 322 7.14 -1.07 -9.92
C VAL A 322 7.89 -0.98 -11.23
N ASN A 323 7.49 -0.05 -12.07
CA ASN A 323 8.21 0.29 -13.28
C ASN A 323 9.14 1.47 -13.02
N VAL A 324 10.41 1.37 -13.42
CA VAL A 324 11.40 2.44 -13.35
C VAL A 324 11.97 2.65 -14.75
N GLY A 325 12.23 3.88 -15.10
CA GLY A 325 12.91 4.20 -16.37
C GLY A 325 13.62 5.52 -16.32
N ARG A 326 14.33 5.86 -17.40
CA ARG A 326 15.03 7.15 -17.52
C ARG A 326 16.08 7.40 -16.41
N VAL A 327 16.73 6.36 -15.93
CA VAL A 327 17.80 6.47 -14.94
C VAL A 327 18.98 7.22 -15.56
N ARG A 328 19.39 8.35 -14.96
CA ARG A 328 20.46 9.22 -15.46
C ARG A 328 21.03 10.12 -14.39
N LYS A 329 22.17 10.74 -14.65
CA LYS A 329 22.76 11.76 -13.76
C LYS A 329 21.81 12.93 -13.56
N CYS A 330 21.72 13.43 -12.34
CA CYS A 330 21.01 14.64 -11.99
C CYS A 330 22.02 15.79 -11.82
N PRO A 331 21.87 16.94 -12.50
CA PRO A 331 22.81 18.05 -12.34
C PRO A 331 22.70 18.79 -11.00
N VAL A 332 21.61 18.57 -10.26
CA VAL A 332 21.33 19.22 -8.95
C VAL A 332 21.61 18.28 -7.78
N LEU A 333 21.17 17.03 -7.91
CA LEU A 333 21.44 15.93 -6.98
C LEU A 333 22.38 14.92 -7.64
N ASP A 334 22.31 13.64 -7.28
CA ASP A 334 23.19 12.63 -7.87
C ASP A 334 22.55 11.92 -9.07
N ILE A 335 21.37 11.33 -8.85
CA ILE A 335 20.64 10.51 -9.82
C ILE A 335 19.19 11.00 -9.93
N LYS A 336 18.62 10.85 -11.13
CA LYS A 336 17.18 11.03 -11.36
C LYS A 336 16.60 9.94 -12.26
N PHE A 337 15.34 9.59 -12.01
CA PHE A 337 14.61 8.55 -12.73
C PHE A 337 13.10 8.81 -12.69
N VAL A 338 12.34 8.02 -13.41
CA VAL A 338 10.88 8.05 -13.41
C VAL A 338 10.37 6.72 -12.84
N VAL A 339 9.40 6.79 -11.95
CA VAL A 339 8.68 5.66 -11.38
C VAL A 339 7.26 5.64 -11.90
N LEU A 340 6.71 4.46 -12.12
CA LEU A 340 5.29 4.23 -12.34
C LEU A 340 4.84 3.04 -11.50
N ALA A 341 3.81 3.27 -10.69
CA ALA A 341 3.15 2.21 -9.93
C ALA A 341 1.64 2.24 -10.15
N ASN A 342 1.02 1.06 -10.18
CA ASN A 342 -0.43 0.97 -10.15
C ASN A 342 -0.92 1.36 -8.74
N ASN A 343 -1.75 2.39 -8.66
CA ASN A 343 -2.22 2.94 -7.39
C ASN A 343 -3.36 2.16 -6.74
N LEU A 344 -4.05 1.32 -7.52
CA LEU A 344 -5.13 0.46 -7.01
C LEU A 344 -4.66 -0.96 -6.72
N ALA A 345 -3.86 -1.55 -7.60
CA ALA A 345 -3.38 -2.91 -7.41
C ALA A 345 -2.37 -3.02 -6.27
N ARG A 346 -1.59 -1.96 -5.99
CA ARG A 346 -0.55 -1.97 -4.95
C ARG A 346 -1.07 -1.60 -3.56
N SER A 347 -2.00 -0.66 -3.47
CA SER A 347 -2.69 -0.38 -2.22
C SER A 347 -3.54 -1.56 -1.74
N ASP A 348 -3.86 -2.46 -2.68
CA ASP A 348 -4.71 -3.63 -2.45
C ASP A 348 -3.92 -4.97 -2.46
N PHE A 349 -2.69 -4.99 -3.00
CA PHE A 349 -1.69 -6.07 -2.84
C PHE A 349 -0.90 -5.85 -1.56
N ASP A 350 -1.60 -5.85 -0.49
CA ASP A 350 -1.15 -5.50 0.83
C ASP A 350 -0.23 -6.54 1.50
N PRO A 351 0.53 -6.11 2.52
CA PRO A 351 1.47 -6.91 3.32
C PRO A 351 0.95 -8.27 3.78
N ILE A 352 -0.35 -8.47 3.70
CA ILE A 352 -1.01 -9.65 4.23
C ILE A 352 -1.26 -10.72 3.20
N MET A 353 -1.37 -10.32 1.93
CA MET A 353 -1.59 -11.28 0.84
C MET A 353 -0.28 -11.92 0.38
N ASN A 354 0.84 -11.41 0.87
CA ASN A 354 2.18 -11.94 0.74
C ASN A 354 2.63 -12.47 2.14
#